data_78227210661c6934eba31db4ece0452e
#
_entry.id   78227210661c6934eba31db4ece0452e
#
_cell.length_a   1.000
_cell.length_b   1.000
_cell.length_c   1.000
_cell.angle_alpha   90.00
_cell.angle_beta   90.00
_cell.angle_gamma   90.00
#
_symmetry.space_group_name_H-M   'P 1'
#
loop_
_entity.id
_entity.type
_entity.pdbx_description
1 polymer ?
#
loop_
_entity_poly.entity_id
_entity_poly.type
_entity_poly.pdbx_seq_one_letter_code
_entity_poly.pdbx_strand_id
1 'polypeptide(L)'
;MKLMNKDEFIAYELKFYFMKNKLKEGDKLPSERDLAEQFGVQRATVRSAYKLLEDEGIIECRERSGNYIAHRRMISNLDRIRSFSEKLEKMGAQTRSRLLAFERVEVDKELNKSIKLPLGTPLFKITRIRMVVEEDRAVPITIEYSYIPESKAPKLMRFDLEDNSLFDILIQEYHHIPKKQELTVGIVYADENEAKALNVDKLTALVKKEGITYDEKGEIMEYLQSVINKEWVAFEKEDPVIKQKMEEVLHGL
;
A
#
# COMPACT_ATOMS: atom_id res chain seq x y z
N MET A 1 19.77 28.67 -2.36
CA MET A 1 19.21 28.19 -1.09
C MET A 1 17.81 28.78 -0.98
N LYS A 2 16.74 27.95 -1.16
CA LYS A 2 15.36 28.42 -1.05
C LYS A 2 15.09 28.73 0.42
N LEU A 3 14.77 29.98 0.74
CA LEU A 3 14.37 30.35 2.10
C LEU A 3 13.09 29.57 2.45
N MET A 4 13.15 28.72 3.46
CA MET A 4 11.96 28.05 4.00
C MET A 4 10.99 29.09 4.56
N ASN A 5 9.72 28.94 4.28
CA ASN A 5 8.67 29.73 4.91
C ASN A 5 8.56 29.37 6.41
N LYS A 6 7.94 30.24 7.22
CA LYS A 6 7.83 30.01 8.66
C LYS A 6 7.06 28.72 9.00
N ASP A 7 6.04 28.41 8.25
CA ASP A 7 5.23 27.20 8.41
C ASP A 7 5.99 25.93 8.00
N GLU A 8 6.77 25.97 6.90
CA GLU A 8 7.66 24.88 6.50
C GLU A 8 8.75 24.64 7.57
N PHE A 9 9.30 25.71 8.14
CA PHE A 9 10.27 25.58 9.23
C PHE A 9 9.66 24.96 10.47
N ILE A 10 8.46 25.38 10.88
CA ILE A 10 7.75 24.79 12.03
C ILE A 10 7.38 23.32 11.75
N ALA A 11 6.96 22.97 10.53
CA ALA A 11 6.70 21.58 10.16
C ALA A 11 7.97 20.72 10.29
N TYR A 12 9.13 21.24 9.88
CA TYR A 12 10.42 20.56 10.04
C TYR A 12 10.78 20.36 11.51
N GLU A 13 10.66 21.41 12.35
CA GLU A 13 10.90 21.33 13.80
C GLU A 13 9.96 20.35 14.51
N LEU A 14 8.70 20.26 14.05
CA LEU A 14 7.75 19.29 14.56
C LEU A 14 8.14 17.85 14.23
N LYS A 15 8.64 17.57 13.05
CA LYS A 15 9.19 16.24 12.69
C LYS A 15 10.33 15.85 13.62
N PHE A 16 11.23 16.80 13.90
CA PHE A 16 12.33 16.58 14.86
C PHE A 16 11.81 16.36 16.30
N TYR A 17 10.80 17.13 16.70
CA TYR A 17 10.13 16.97 17.99
C TYR A 17 9.51 15.56 18.12
N PHE A 18 8.83 15.06 17.08
CA PHE A 18 8.24 13.71 17.09
C PHE A 18 9.30 12.63 17.28
N MET A 19 10.41 12.72 16.54
CA MET A 19 11.53 11.77 16.68
C MET A 19 12.18 11.83 18.07
N LYS A 20 12.45 13.04 18.57
CA LYS A 20 13.09 13.24 19.87
C LYS A 20 12.24 12.68 21.01
N ASN A 21 10.93 12.86 20.95
CA ASN A 21 9.99 12.38 21.97
C ASN A 21 9.54 10.92 21.71
N LYS A 22 10.07 10.26 20.68
CA LYS A 22 9.74 8.89 20.30
C LYS A 22 8.23 8.67 20.15
N LEU A 23 7.53 9.67 19.57
CA LEU A 23 6.10 9.55 19.34
C LEU A 23 5.81 8.44 18.34
N LYS A 24 4.80 7.65 18.65
CA LYS A 24 4.36 6.51 17.86
C LYS A 24 3.06 6.81 17.13
N GLU A 25 2.75 5.97 16.17
CA GLU A 25 1.48 5.98 15.46
C GLU A 25 0.29 5.95 16.44
N GLY A 26 -0.66 6.86 16.23
CA GLY A 26 -1.80 7.05 17.13
C GLY A 26 -1.54 7.90 18.35
N ASP A 27 -0.31 8.33 18.62
CA ASP A 27 -0.01 9.24 19.72
C ASP A 27 -0.64 10.62 19.45
N LYS A 28 -1.26 11.17 20.49
CA LYS A 28 -1.87 12.48 20.43
C LYS A 28 -0.81 13.57 20.43
N LEU A 29 -0.93 14.51 19.51
CA LEU A 29 -0.03 15.65 19.39
C LEU A 29 -0.46 16.81 20.32
N PRO A 30 0.48 17.68 20.72
CA PRO A 30 0.17 18.90 21.44
C PRO A 30 -0.82 19.78 20.66
N SER A 31 -1.58 20.60 21.38
CA SER A 31 -2.53 21.50 20.71
C SER A 31 -1.80 22.62 19.94
N GLU A 32 -2.47 23.17 18.91
CA GLU A 32 -1.95 24.34 18.18
C GLU A 32 -1.56 25.51 19.14
N ARG A 33 -2.29 25.65 20.23
CA ARG A 33 -2.04 26.69 21.22
C ARG A 33 -0.73 26.44 21.98
N ASP A 34 -0.55 25.22 22.46
CA ASP A 34 0.62 24.86 23.27
C ASP A 34 1.89 24.95 22.43
N LEU A 35 1.84 24.50 21.17
CA LEU A 35 2.98 24.62 20.24
C LEU A 35 3.23 26.07 19.83
N ALA A 36 2.20 26.89 19.64
CA ALA A 36 2.37 28.30 19.34
C ALA A 36 3.10 29.03 20.46
N GLU A 37 2.75 28.73 21.71
CA GLU A 37 3.42 29.25 22.89
C GLU A 37 4.86 28.73 22.99
N GLN A 38 5.08 27.43 22.80
CA GLN A 38 6.40 26.80 22.85
C GLN A 38 7.39 27.33 21.79
N PHE A 39 6.92 27.52 20.56
CA PHE A 39 7.75 27.99 19.45
C PHE A 39 7.77 29.52 19.30
N GLY A 40 6.99 30.26 20.11
CA GLY A 40 6.91 31.71 20.02
C GLY A 40 6.34 32.23 18.69
N VAL A 41 5.39 31.50 18.09
CA VAL A 41 4.76 31.81 16.81
C VAL A 41 3.25 31.97 16.93
N GLN A 42 2.61 32.49 15.89
CA GLN A 42 1.15 32.58 15.86
C GLN A 42 0.50 31.19 15.67
N ARG A 43 -0.66 30.96 16.27
CA ARG A 43 -1.44 29.73 16.10
C ARG A 43 -1.72 29.39 14.62
N ALA A 44 -1.93 30.41 13.79
CA ALA A 44 -2.12 30.22 12.36
C ALA A 44 -0.91 29.56 11.69
N THR A 45 0.32 29.92 12.10
CA THR A 45 1.56 29.29 11.58
C THR A 45 1.64 27.82 11.97
N VAL A 46 1.30 27.47 13.22
CA VAL A 46 1.27 26.07 13.66
C VAL A 46 0.19 25.29 12.92
N ARG A 47 -0.98 25.88 12.71
CA ARG A 47 -2.05 25.25 11.91
C ARG A 47 -1.62 24.99 10.47
N SER A 48 -0.94 25.95 9.83
CA SER A 48 -0.37 25.74 8.50
C SER A 48 0.67 24.64 8.49
N ALA A 49 1.55 24.60 9.50
CA ALA A 49 2.54 23.52 9.65
C ALA A 49 1.88 22.15 9.86
N TYR A 50 0.85 22.06 10.69
CA TYR A 50 0.08 20.83 10.85
C TYR A 50 -0.60 20.40 9.55
N LYS A 51 -1.15 21.34 8.79
CA LYS A 51 -1.74 21.04 7.49
C LYS A 51 -0.71 20.48 6.51
N LEU A 52 0.51 21.04 6.46
CA LEU A 52 1.61 20.49 5.67
C LEU A 52 1.95 19.05 6.07
N LEU A 53 2.02 18.78 7.37
CA LEU A 53 2.29 17.44 7.89
C LEU A 53 1.14 16.45 7.63
N GLU A 54 -0.11 16.93 7.63
CA GLU A 54 -1.29 16.15 7.26
C GLU A 54 -1.28 15.83 5.76
N ASP A 55 -0.98 16.81 4.91
CA ASP A 55 -0.84 16.63 3.46
C ASP A 55 0.31 15.64 3.11
N GLU A 56 1.36 15.60 3.94
CA GLU A 56 2.45 14.62 3.86
C GLU A 56 2.08 13.24 4.46
N GLY A 57 0.92 13.10 5.09
CA GLY A 57 0.48 11.86 5.73
C GLY A 57 1.25 11.49 7.00
N ILE A 58 1.97 12.45 7.62
CA ILE A 58 2.73 12.25 8.87
C ILE A 58 1.81 12.35 10.08
N ILE A 59 0.79 13.19 10.01
CA ILE A 59 -0.22 13.34 11.05
C ILE A 59 -1.62 13.18 10.48
N GLU A 60 -2.59 12.93 11.34
CA GLU A 60 -4.02 12.91 11.01
C GLU A 60 -4.80 13.80 11.97
N CYS A 61 -5.76 14.56 11.43
CA CYS A 61 -6.69 15.34 12.24
C CYS A 61 -7.93 14.48 12.53
N ARG A 62 -8.22 14.25 13.81
CA ARG A 62 -9.46 13.61 14.25
C ARG A 62 -10.44 14.66 14.73
N GLU A 63 -11.59 14.72 14.08
CA GLU A 63 -12.61 15.74 14.34
C GLU A 63 -12.97 15.81 15.84
N ARG A 64 -12.95 17.01 16.42
CA ARG A 64 -13.19 17.30 17.84
C ARG A 64 -12.21 16.62 18.82
N SER A 65 -11.20 15.90 18.35
CA SER A 65 -10.25 15.16 19.20
C SER A 65 -8.83 15.73 19.13
N GLY A 66 -8.44 16.33 18.02
CA GLY A 66 -7.12 16.94 17.80
C GLY A 66 -6.29 16.22 16.77
N ASN A 67 -4.99 16.50 16.76
CA ASN A 67 -4.04 15.93 15.83
C ASN A 67 -3.30 14.74 16.46
N TYR A 68 -2.98 13.74 15.64
CA TYR A 68 -2.33 12.49 16.06
C TYR A 68 -1.24 12.15 15.05
N ILE A 69 -0.21 11.41 15.47
CA ILE A 69 0.71 10.76 14.51
C ILE A 69 -0.12 9.81 13.66
N ALA A 70 -0.06 10.00 12.35
CA ALA A 70 -0.83 9.19 11.41
C ALA A 70 -0.31 7.74 11.39
N HIS A 71 -1.21 6.80 11.15
CA HIS A 71 -0.82 5.45 10.80
C HIS A 71 -0.07 5.46 9.46
N ARG A 72 1.03 4.72 9.39
CA ARG A 72 1.76 4.57 8.13
C ARG A 72 0.87 3.86 7.11
N ARG A 73 0.49 4.57 6.06
CA ARG A 73 -0.26 3.99 4.96
C ARG A 73 0.69 3.49 3.88
N MET A 74 0.44 2.29 3.40
CA MET A 74 1.13 1.78 2.22
C MET A 74 0.75 2.64 1.02
N ILE A 75 1.71 3.40 0.51
CA ILE A 75 1.50 4.18 -0.72
C ILE A 75 1.53 3.22 -1.90
N SER A 76 0.38 3.03 -2.55
CA SER A 76 0.26 2.25 -3.77
C SER A 76 0.27 3.18 -4.97
N ASN A 77 1.45 3.36 -5.59
CA ASN A 77 1.54 4.06 -6.87
C ASN A 77 0.84 3.22 -7.95
N LEU A 78 -0.16 3.80 -8.61
CA LEU A 78 -0.96 3.11 -9.62
C LEU A 78 -0.21 2.90 -10.94
N ASP A 79 0.84 3.66 -11.17
CA ASP A 79 1.63 3.62 -12.41
C ASP A 79 2.84 2.67 -12.32
N ARG A 80 3.15 2.13 -11.14
CA ARG A 80 4.30 1.24 -10.91
C ARG A 80 3.88 -0.13 -10.42
N ILE A 81 4.32 -1.15 -11.16
CA ILE A 81 4.14 -2.55 -10.77
C ILE A 81 5.19 -2.89 -9.72
N ARG A 82 4.74 -3.21 -8.51
CA ARG A 82 5.60 -3.62 -7.40
C ARG A 82 4.92 -4.69 -6.57
N SER A 83 5.73 -5.61 -6.05
CA SER A 83 5.23 -6.58 -5.08
C SER A 83 4.78 -5.89 -3.79
N PHE A 84 3.97 -6.58 -3.00
CA PHE A 84 3.55 -6.10 -1.69
C PHE A 84 4.76 -5.85 -0.77
N SER A 85 5.68 -6.81 -0.70
CA SER A 85 6.89 -6.72 0.13
C SER A 85 7.74 -5.51 -0.25
N GLU A 86 8.02 -5.31 -1.54
CA GLU A 86 8.79 -4.17 -2.04
C GLU A 86 8.18 -2.81 -1.66
N LYS A 87 6.84 -2.73 -1.66
CA LYS A 87 6.14 -1.48 -1.27
C LYS A 87 6.38 -1.13 0.19
N LEU A 88 6.33 -2.11 1.07
CA LEU A 88 6.45 -1.89 2.51
C LEU A 88 7.89 -1.81 2.98
N GLU A 89 8.81 -2.53 2.34
CA GLU A 89 10.26 -2.40 2.60
C GLU A 89 10.76 -0.98 2.37
N LYS A 90 10.26 -0.31 1.32
CA LYS A 90 10.57 1.12 1.09
C LYS A 90 10.07 2.04 2.18
N MET A 91 9.09 1.62 2.96
CA MET A 91 8.60 2.35 4.13
C MET A 91 9.34 1.94 5.42
N GLY A 92 10.31 1.02 5.33
CA GLY A 92 11.03 0.48 6.48
C GLY A 92 10.17 -0.43 7.36
N ALA A 93 9.05 -0.94 6.85
CA ALA A 93 8.16 -1.83 7.56
C ALA A 93 8.55 -3.29 7.31
N GLN A 94 8.57 -4.08 8.37
CA GLN A 94 8.70 -5.53 8.26
C GLN A 94 7.35 -6.14 7.89
N THR A 95 7.37 -7.11 6.98
CA THR A 95 6.16 -7.77 6.50
C THR A 95 6.19 -9.26 6.78
N ARG A 96 5.00 -9.83 6.91
CA ARG A 96 4.78 -11.27 6.92
C ARG A 96 3.60 -11.63 6.02
N SER A 97 3.59 -12.86 5.58
CA SER A 97 2.45 -13.42 4.84
C SER A 97 2.04 -14.73 5.48
N ARG A 98 0.76 -15.02 5.40
CA ARG A 98 0.23 -16.33 5.75
C ARG A 98 -0.51 -16.90 4.54
N LEU A 99 -0.08 -18.06 4.10
CA LEU A 99 -0.76 -18.80 3.04
C LEU A 99 -2.04 -19.42 3.60
N LEU A 100 -3.20 -19.05 3.04
CA LEU A 100 -4.50 -19.62 3.43
C LEU A 100 -4.89 -20.80 2.54
N ALA A 101 -4.65 -20.65 1.23
CA ALA A 101 -4.97 -21.69 0.26
C ALA A 101 -4.04 -21.58 -0.95
N PHE A 102 -3.73 -22.73 -1.55
CA PHE A 102 -3.04 -22.85 -2.82
C PHE A 102 -3.67 -23.98 -3.62
N GLU A 103 -4.46 -23.63 -4.61
CA GLU A 103 -5.36 -24.53 -5.31
C GLU A 103 -5.13 -24.45 -6.82
N ARG A 104 -5.37 -25.56 -7.53
CA ARG A 104 -5.51 -25.58 -8.97
C ARG A 104 -6.99 -25.40 -9.30
N VAL A 105 -7.32 -24.40 -10.07
CA VAL A 105 -8.68 -24.07 -10.52
C VAL A 105 -8.73 -23.91 -12.03
N GLU A 106 -9.91 -23.80 -12.58
CA GLU A 106 -10.10 -23.50 -14.01
C GLU A 106 -10.90 -22.22 -14.17
N VAL A 107 -10.67 -21.51 -15.28
CA VAL A 107 -11.44 -20.32 -15.62
C VAL A 107 -12.89 -20.71 -15.84
N ASP A 108 -13.77 -20.29 -14.96
CA ASP A 108 -15.22 -20.39 -15.08
C ASP A 108 -15.85 -19.13 -15.72
N LYS A 109 -17.17 -19.09 -15.84
CA LYS A 109 -17.89 -17.95 -16.43
C LYS A 109 -17.72 -16.64 -15.67
N GLU A 110 -17.61 -16.69 -14.34
CA GLU A 110 -17.44 -15.48 -13.51
C GLU A 110 -16.02 -14.96 -13.63
N LEU A 111 -15.04 -15.82 -13.47
CA LEU A 111 -13.63 -15.45 -13.57
C LEU A 111 -13.25 -14.97 -14.98
N ASN A 112 -13.88 -15.56 -16.03
CA ASN A 112 -13.68 -15.14 -17.42
C ASN A 112 -14.05 -13.65 -17.66
N LYS A 113 -15.05 -13.11 -16.96
CA LYS A 113 -15.43 -11.69 -17.09
C LYS A 113 -14.29 -10.75 -16.75
N SER A 114 -13.46 -11.15 -15.79
CA SER A 114 -12.36 -10.34 -15.26
C SER A 114 -11.01 -10.66 -15.90
N ILE A 115 -10.66 -11.96 -16.00
CA ILE A 115 -9.32 -12.36 -16.44
C ILE A 115 -9.17 -12.45 -17.96
N LYS A 116 -10.26 -12.51 -18.73
CA LYS A 116 -10.27 -12.59 -20.20
C LYS A 116 -9.46 -13.75 -20.79
N LEU A 117 -9.37 -14.86 -20.06
CA LEU A 117 -8.80 -16.12 -20.54
C LEU A 117 -9.91 -17.09 -20.96
N PRO A 118 -9.67 -18.00 -21.91
CA PRO A 118 -10.67 -19.00 -22.32
C PRO A 118 -11.20 -19.82 -21.14
N LEU A 119 -12.50 -20.20 -21.21
CA LEU A 119 -13.08 -21.10 -20.23
C LEU A 119 -12.30 -22.42 -20.17
N GLY A 120 -12.13 -22.97 -18.96
CA GLY A 120 -11.38 -24.19 -18.72
C GLY A 120 -9.86 -24.00 -18.71
N THR A 121 -9.33 -22.76 -18.92
CA THR A 121 -7.90 -22.50 -18.76
C THR A 121 -7.46 -22.82 -17.34
N PRO A 122 -6.45 -23.70 -17.12
CA PRO A 122 -5.98 -24.04 -15.80
C PRO A 122 -5.17 -22.90 -15.17
N LEU A 123 -5.49 -22.61 -13.90
CA LEU A 123 -4.86 -21.57 -13.11
C LEU A 123 -4.42 -22.12 -11.74
N PHE A 124 -3.40 -21.54 -11.17
CA PHE A 124 -3.13 -21.61 -9.74
C PHE A 124 -3.82 -20.42 -9.04
N LYS A 125 -4.67 -20.70 -8.06
CA LYS A 125 -5.27 -19.72 -7.16
C LYS A 125 -4.53 -19.75 -5.83
N ILE A 126 -3.94 -18.63 -5.46
CA ILE A 126 -3.17 -18.45 -4.24
C ILE A 126 -3.89 -17.43 -3.37
N THR A 127 -4.27 -17.83 -2.16
CA THR A 127 -4.92 -16.92 -1.20
C THR A 127 -3.98 -16.68 -0.03
N ARG A 128 -3.63 -15.39 0.21
CA ARG A 128 -2.72 -15.00 1.28
C ARG A 128 -3.26 -13.85 2.10
N ILE A 129 -3.00 -13.87 3.41
CA ILE A 129 -3.10 -12.68 4.25
C ILE A 129 -1.72 -12.03 4.28
N ARG A 130 -1.69 -10.73 4.01
CA ARG A 130 -0.46 -9.92 4.11
C ARG A 130 -0.54 -9.07 5.37
N MET A 131 0.54 -9.05 6.11
CA MET A 131 0.61 -8.46 7.44
C MET A 131 1.81 -7.51 7.53
N VAL A 132 1.70 -6.50 8.38
CA VAL A 132 2.82 -5.67 8.84
C VAL A 132 3.16 -6.07 10.26
N VAL A 133 4.45 -6.07 10.59
CA VAL A 133 4.91 -6.34 11.96
C VAL A 133 5.03 -5.02 12.70
N GLU A 134 4.24 -4.83 13.74
CA GLU A 134 4.27 -3.69 14.66
C GLU A 134 4.49 -4.19 16.08
N GLU A 135 5.48 -3.66 16.78
CA GLU A 135 5.79 -4.00 18.16
C GLU A 135 5.72 -5.53 18.45
N ASP A 136 6.33 -6.34 17.56
CA ASP A 136 6.33 -7.81 17.58
C ASP A 136 4.96 -8.47 17.32
N ARG A 137 3.97 -7.72 16.86
CA ARG A 137 2.66 -8.25 16.45
C ARG A 137 2.51 -8.18 14.94
N ALA A 138 2.01 -9.26 14.35
CA ALA A 138 1.66 -9.28 12.93
C ALA A 138 0.22 -8.78 12.75
N VAL A 139 0.05 -7.58 12.19
CA VAL A 139 -1.25 -6.93 11.93
C VAL A 139 -1.69 -7.25 10.51
N PRO A 140 -2.82 -7.94 10.29
CA PRO A 140 -3.32 -8.24 8.96
C PRO A 140 -3.85 -6.97 8.28
N ILE A 141 -3.40 -6.70 7.07
CA ILE A 141 -3.74 -5.48 6.35
C ILE A 141 -4.43 -5.73 5.00
N THR A 142 -4.18 -6.87 4.38
CA THR A 142 -4.85 -7.23 3.11
C THR A 142 -4.99 -8.74 2.95
N ILE A 143 -6.05 -9.14 2.26
CA ILE A 143 -6.21 -10.48 1.71
C ILE A 143 -5.97 -10.37 0.20
N GLU A 144 -5.09 -11.19 -0.33
CA GLU A 144 -4.78 -11.28 -1.76
C GLU A 144 -5.21 -12.62 -2.34
N TYR A 145 -5.86 -12.57 -3.50
CA TYR A 145 -6.20 -13.70 -4.34
C TYR A 145 -5.48 -13.52 -5.67
N SER A 146 -4.39 -14.27 -5.86
CA SER A 146 -3.59 -14.25 -7.08
C SER A 146 -3.96 -15.45 -7.95
N TYR A 147 -4.26 -15.21 -9.22
CA TYR A 147 -4.55 -16.25 -10.22
C TYR A 147 -3.44 -16.23 -11.27
N ILE A 148 -2.68 -17.31 -11.35
CA ILE A 148 -1.52 -17.46 -12.24
C ILE A 148 -1.86 -18.55 -13.29
N PRO A 149 -1.80 -18.27 -14.60
CA PRO A 149 -1.94 -19.32 -15.60
C PRO A 149 -0.92 -20.44 -15.37
N GLU A 150 -1.39 -21.70 -15.30
CA GLU A 150 -0.50 -22.84 -15.04
C GLU A 150 0.59 -22.96 -16.11
N SER A 151 0.29 -22.58 -17.34
CA SER A 151 1.26 -22.52 -18.46
C SER A 151 2.41 -21.55 -18.23
N LYS A 152 2.20 -20.50 -17.41
CA LYS A 152 3.22 -19.51 -17.08
C LYS A 152 4.14 -19.97 -15.95
N ALA A 153 3.63 -20.77 -15.03
CA ALA A 153 4.39 -21.20 -13.88
C ALA A 153 4.16 -22.69 -13.57
N PRO A 154 4.55 -23.61 -14.48
CA PRO A 154 4.34 -25.04 -14.28
C PRO A 154 5.04 -25.51 -13.00
N LYS A 155 4.32 -26.32 -12.20
CA LYS A 155 4.81 -26.80 -10.89
C LYS A 155 5.03 -25.69 -9.83
N LEU A 156 4.32 -24.54 -9.94
CA LEU A 156 4.41 -23.46 -8.97
C LEU A 156 4.14 -23.94 -7.53
N MET A 157 3.30 -24.96 -7.35
CA MET A 157 2.98 -25.54 -6.04
C MET A 157 4.18 -26.15 -5.28
N ARG A 158 5.35 -26.29 -5.91
CA ARG A 158 6.58 -26.76 -5.23
C ARG A 158 7.26 -25.68 -4.39
N PHE A 159 6.89 -24.41 -4.60
CA PHE A 159 7.48 -23.29 -3.88
C PHE A 159 6.68 -22.97 -2.62
N ASP A 160 7.40 -22.65 -1.57
CA ASP A 160 6.81 -22.05 -0.39
C ASP A 160 6.43 -20.59 -0.70
N LEU A 161 5.15 -20.26 -0.51
CA LEU A 161 4.60 -18.92 -0.73
C LEU A 161 4.17 -18.24 0.58
N GLU A 162 4.51 -18.79 1.72
CA GLU A 162 4.16 -18.19 3.01
C GLU A 162 4.83 -16.81 3.12
N ASP A 163 6.12 -16.73 3.28
CA ASP A 163 6.84 -15.46 3.40
C ASP A 163 7.62 -15.06 2.13
N ASN A 164 7.51 -15.84 1.05
CA ASN A 164 8.20 -15.54 -0.20
C ASN A 164 7.37 -14.68 -1.16
N SER A 165 8.06 -13.85 -1.92
CA SER A 165 7.46 -13.03 -2.96
C SER A 165 7.07 -13.87 -4.18
N LEU A 166 5.80 -13.88 -4.52
CA LEU A 166 5.31 -14.54 -5.75
C LEU A 166 5.96 -13.94 -7.00
N PHE A 167 6.10 -12.61 -7.06
CA PHE A 167 6.72 -11.95 -8.20
C PHE A 167 8.18 -12.31 -8.35
N ASP A 168 8.94 -12.43 -7.24
CA ASP A 168 10.35 -12.83 -7.33
C ASP A 168 10.48 -14.25 -7.87
N ILE A 169 9.61 -15.17 -7.45
CA ILE A 169 9.56 -16.52 -8.01
C ILE A 169 9.22 -16.49 -9.51
N LEU A 170 8.20 -15.71 -9.92
CA LEU A 170 7.83 -15.61 -11.33
C LEU A 170 8.95 -15.01 -12.19
N ILE A 171 9.72 -14.06 -11.65
CA ILE A 171 10.86 -13.43 -12.34
C ILE A 171 12.07 -14.36 -12.37
N GLN A 172 12.47 -14.92 -11.23
CA GLN A 172 13.73 -15.64 -11.10
C GLN A 172 13.65 -17.05 -11.67
N GLU A 173 12.54 -17.75 -11.43
CA GLU A 173 12.40 -19.16 -11.81
C GLU A 173 11.71 -19.36 -13.18
N TYR A 174 10.82 -18.43 -13.56
CA TYR A 174 10.04 -18.54 -14.79
C TYR A 174 10.36 -17.47 -15.82
N HIS A 175 11.21 -16.48 -15.47
CA HIS A 175 11.66 -15.40 -16.34
C HIS A 175 10.51 -14.57 -16.91
N HIS A 176 9.44 -14.37 -16.13
CA HIS A 176 8.34 -13.48 -16.45
C HIS A 176 8.55 -12.12 -15.81
N ILE A 177 8.89 -11.12 -16.62
CA ILE A 177 9.11 -9.75 -16.15
C ILE A 177 7.80 -8.96 -16.31
N PRO A 178 7.22 -8.43 -15.21
CA PRO A 178 6.00 -7.64 -15.29
C PRO A 178 6.26 -6.34 -16.04
N LYS A 179 5.44 -6.05 -17.07
CA LYS A 179 5.63 -4.88 -17.95
C LYS A 179 4.48 -3.90 -17.89
N LYS A 180 3.25 -4.38 -17.83
CA LYS A 180 2.02 -3.57 -17.83
C LYS A 180 1.05 -4.11 -16.78
N GLN A 181 0.36 -3.21 -16.09
CA GLN A 181 -0.72 -3.58 -15.17
C GLN A 181 -1.96 -2.73 -15.48
N GLU A 182 -3.11 -3.38 -15.56
CA GLU A 182 -4.41 -2.73 -15.65
C GLU A 182 -5.10 -2.92 -14.31
N LEU A 183 -5.45 -1.83 -13.63
CA LEU A 183 -5.98 -1.86 -12.28
C LEU A 183 -7.31 -1.14 -12.18
N THR A 184 -8.21 -1.69 -11.39
CA THR A 184 -9.42 -1.06 -10.90
C THR A 184 -9.37 -0.99 -9.38
N VAL A 185 -9.76 0.15 -8.83
CA VAL A 185 -9.86 0.38 -7.39
C VAL A 185 -11.28 0.77 -7.05
N GLY A 186 -11.82 0.19 -6.00
CA GLY A 186 -13.18 0.45 -5.53
C GLY A 186 -13.31 0.27 -4.02
N ILE A 187 -14.51 0.51 -3.52
CA ILE A 187 -14.85 0.28 -2.12
C ILE A 187 -15.81 -0.91 -2.05
N VAL A 188 -15.55 -1.82 -1.12
CA VAL A 188 -16.42 -2.93 -0.76
C VAL A 188 -16.60 -2.96 0.76
N TYR A 189 -17.55 -3.76 1.22
CA TYR A 189 -17.78 -3.94 2.66
C TYR A 189 -17.38 -5.35 3.07
N ALA A 190 -16.64 -5.45 4.18
CA ALA A 190 -16.14 -6.71 4.69
C ALA A 190 -17.27 -7.71 4.92
N ASP A 191 -17.15 -8.87 4.32
CA ASP A 191 -17.97 -10.03 4.69
C ASP A 191 -17.49 -10.62 6.03
N GLU A 192 -18.10 -11.71 6.47
CA GLU A 192 -17.77 -12.32 7.76
C GLU A 192 -16.37 -12.96 7.77
N ASN A 193 -15.93 -13.53 6.65
CA ASN A 193 -14.62 -14.17 6.52
C ASN A 193 -13.50 -13.12 6.40
N GLU A 194 -13.74 -12.08 5.60
CA GLU A 194 -12.81 -10.96 5.43
C GLU A 194 -12.65 -10.18 6.74
N ALA A 195 -13.76 -9.90 7.44
CA ALA A 195 -13.75 -9.23 8.73
C ALA A 195 -12.91 -10.00 9.75
N LYS A 196 -13.11 -11.31 9.86
CA LYS A 196 -12.33 -12.19 10.74
C LYS A 196 -10.85 -12.24 10.33
N ALA A 197 -10.56 -12.34 9.03
CA ALA A 197 -9.20 -12.47 8.54
C ALA A 197 -8.39 -11.17 8.69
N LEU A 198 -9.04 -10.00 8.56
CA LEU A 198 -8.43 -8.68 8.69
C LEU A 198 -8.55 -8.11 10.10
N ASN A 199 -9.21 -8.82 11.02
CA ASN A 199 -9.46 -8.36 12.39
C ASN A 199 -10.18 -7.00 12.43
N VAL A 200 -11.23 -6.86 11.64
CA VAL A 200 -12.11 -5.69 11.57
C VAL A 200 -13.56 -6.08 11.82
N ASP A 201 -14.43 -5.12 12.04
CA ASP A 201 -15.86 -5.39 12.19
C ASP A 201 -16.49 -5.77 10.84
N LYS A 202 -17.54 -6.60 10.88
CA LYS A 202 -18.37 -6.90 9.70
C LYS A 202 -18.93 -5.60 9.12
N LEU A 203 -19.01 -5.51 7.80
CA LEU A 203 -19.42 -4.32 7.06
C LEU A 203 -18.44 -3.13 7.19
N THR A 204 -17.24 -3.31 7.73
CA THR A 204 -16.18 -2.30 7.60
C THR A 204 -15.89 -2.03 6.12
N ALA A 205 -15.80 -0.76 5.75
CA ALA A 205 -15.41 -0.38 4.40
C ALA A 205 -13.95 -0.76 4.13
N LEU A 206 -13.73 -1.56 3.11
CA LEU A 206 -12.43 -2.02 2.63
C LEU A 206 -12.16 -1.45 1.23
N VAL A 207 -10.90 -1.28 0.90
CA VAL A 207 -10.48 -0.95 -0.45
C VAL A 207 -10.32 -2.25 -1.25
N LYS A 208 -11.11 -2.42 -2.30
CA LYS A 208 -10.91 -3.48 -3.29
C LYS A 208 -9.98 -2.99 -4.38
N LYS A 209 -8.94 -3.75 -4.66
CA LYS A 209 -8.06 -3.57 -5.80
C LYS A 209 -8.09 -4.83 -6.63
N GLU A 210 -8.32 -4.72 -7.92
CA GLU A 210 -8.27 -5.85 -8.84
C GLU A 210 -7.66 -5.44 -10.17
N GLY A 211 -7.00 -6.39 -10.85
CA GLY A 211 -6.41 -6.10 -12.16
C GLY A 211 -5.54 -7.21 -12.70
N ILE A 212 -5.11 -7.00 -13.93
CA ILE A 212 -4.29 -7.94 -14.69
C ILE A 212 -2.89 -7.37 -14.85
N THR A 213 -1.90 -8.19 -14.55
CA THR A 213 -0.50 -7.92 -14.83
C THR A 213 -0.09 -8.72 -16.09
N TYR A 214 0.51 -8.03 -17.04
CA TYR A 214 1.04 -8.60 -18.29
C TYR A 214 2.56 -8.61 -18.23
N ASP A 215 3.15 -9.65 -18.78
CA ASP A 215 4.59 -9.77 -18.96
C ASP A 215 5.10 -8.93 -20.16
N GLU A 216 6.40 -8.98 -20.40
CA GLU A 216 7.08 -8.29 -21.51
C GLU A 216 6.61 -8.74 -22.91
N LYS A 217 5.97 -9.93 -23.02
CA LYS A 217 5.38 -10.45 -24.25
C LYS A 217 3.93 -10.01 -24.44
N GLY A 218 3.37 -9.29 -23.46
CA GLY A 218 1.97 -8.88 -23.44
C GLY A 218 1.01 -10.00 -23.07
N GLU A 219 1.51 -11.10 -22.49
CA GLU A 219 0.69 -12.22 -22.04
C GLU A 219 0.33 -12.06 -20.56
N ILE A 220 -0.82 -12.60 -20.16
CA ILE A 220 -1.30 -12.51 -18.77
C ILE A 220 -0.36 -13.32 -17.87
N MET A 221 0.25 -12.62 -16.92
CA MET A 221 1.12 -13.18 -15.90
C MET A 221 0.34 -13.45 -14.60
N GLU A 222 -0.50 -12.50 -14.19
CA GLU A 222 -1.30 -12.59 -12.97
C GLU A 222 -2.63 -11.85 -13.14
N TYR A 223 -3.70 -12.41 -12.60
CA TYR A 223 -4.87 -11.65 -12.21
C TYR A 223 -4.91 -11.59 -10.68
N LEU A 224 -4.94 -10.37 -10.15
CA LEU A 224 -4.94 -10.10 -8.72
C LEU A 224 -6.29 -9.53 -8.29
N GLN A 225 -6.84 -10.06 -7.22
CA GLN A 225 -7.86 -9.39 -6.41
C GLN A 225 -7.31 -9.21 -5.01
N SER A 226 -7.50 -8.05 -4.42
CA SER A 226 -7.15 -7.82 -3.02
C SER A 226 -8.19 -6.95 -2.34
N VAL A 227 -8.47 -7.26 -1.08
CA VAL A 227 -9.25 -6.44 -0.17
C VAL A 227 -8.33 -5.95 0.94
N ILE A 228 -8.29 -4.64 1.12
CA ILE A 228 -7.28 -3.96 1.93
C ILE A 228 -8.00 -3.13 2.98
N ASN A 229 -7.56 -3.21 4.22
CA ASN A 229 -8.03 -2.30 5.25
C ASN A 229 -7.64 -0.87 4.86
N LYS A 230 -8.64 0.01 4.73
CA LYS A 230 -8.50 1.39 4.26
C LYS A 230 -7.49 2.23 5.06
N GLU A 231 -7.30 1.90 6.32
CA GLU A 231 -6.36 2.61 7.20
C GLU A 231 -4.90 2.39 6.77
N TRP A 232 -4.62 1.33 6.00
CA TRP A 232 -3.29 0.90 5.59
C TRP A 232 -2.91 1.26 4.16
N VAL A 233 -3.79 1.88 3.38
CA VAL A 233 -3.50 2.19 1.98
C VAL A 233 -3.83 3.62 1.60
N ALA A 234 -2.92 4.24 0.87
CA ALA A 234 -3.15 5.45 0.11
C ALA A 234 -2.74 5.21 -1.35
N PHE A 235 -3.43 5.83 -2.28
CA PHE A 235 -3.11 5.71 -3.70
C PHE A 235 -2.51 7.02 -4.19
N GLU A 236 -1.38 6.91 -4.89
CA GLU A 236 -0.77 8.01 -5.61
C GLU A 236 -0.75 7.72 -7.11
N LYS A 237 -0.88 8.76 -7.88
CA LYS A 237 -0.63 8.74 -9.31
C LYS A 237 0.52 9.69 -9.59
N GLU A 238 1.53 9.23 -10.32
CA GLU A 238 2.60 10.12 -10.78
C GLU A 238 2.03 11.11 -11.80
N ASP A 239 2.23 12.41 -11.57
CA ASP A 239 1.96 13.41 -12.59
C ASP A 239 3.15 13.45 -13.56
N PRO A 240 2.96 13.04 -14.82
CA PRO A 240 4.06 13.00 -15.80
C PRO A 240 4.69 14.38 -16.03
N VAL A 241 3.92 15.47 -15.88
CA VAL A 241 4.42 16.84 -16.05
C VAL A 241 5.35 17.24 -14.91
N ILE A 242 5.01 16.86 -13.67
CA ILE A 242 5.86 17.12 -12.51
C ILE A 242 7.14 16.28 -12.60
N LYS A 243 7.04 15.02 -13.00
CA LYS A 243 8.19 14.13 -13.16
C LYS A 243 9.18 14.67 -14.20
N GLN A 244 8.70 15.06 -15.37
CA GLN A 244 9.54 15.63 -16.43
C GLN A 244 10.25 16.90 -15.94
N LYS A 245 9.54 17.82 -15.26
CA LYS A 245 10.14 19.02 -14.67
C LYS A 245 11.20 18.72 -13.62
N MET A 246 10.98 17.68 -12.79
CA MET A 246 11.98 17.28 -11.80
C MET A 246 13.23 16.66 -12.47
N GLU A 247 13.06 15.85 -13.51
CA GLU A 247 14.17 15.29 -14.28
C GLU A 247 14.98 16.39 -15.00
N GLU A 248 14.31 17.39 -15.59
CA GLU A 248 14.95 18.55 -16.21
C GLU A 248 15.76 19.39 -15.21
N VAL A 249 15.26 19.55 -13.98
CA VAL A 249 15.97 20.26 -12.90
C VAL A 249 17.18 19.46 -12.39
N LEU A 250 17.06 18.14 -12.30
CA LEU A 250 18.13 17.26 -11.81
C LEU A 250 19.25 17.04 -12.85
N HIS A 251 18.94 17.11 -14.12
CA HIS A 251 19.92 16.98 -15.22
C HIS A 251 20.48 18.34 -15.69
N GLY A 252 19.94 19.45 -15.19
CA GLY A 252 20.42 20.81 -15.46
C GLY A 252 21.37 21.38 -14.39
N LEU A 253 21.75 20.56 -13.41
CA LEU A 253 22.78 20.79 -12.40
C LEU A 253 24.01 19.91 -12.67
#